data_063644219cf469f144e0e9d6857236ec
#
_entry.id   063644219cf469f144e0e9d6857236ec
#
_cell.length_a   1.000
_cell.length_b   1.000
_cell.length_c   1.000
_cell.angle_alpha   90.00
_cell.angle_beta   90.00
_cell.angle_gamma   90.00
#
_symmetry.space_group_name_H-M   'P 1'
#
loop_
_entity.id
_entity.type
_entity.pdbx_description
1 polymer ?
#
loop_
_entity_poly.entity_id
_entity_poly.type
_entity_poly.pdbx_seq_one_letter_code
_entity_poly.pdbx_strand_id
1 'polypeptide(L)'
;MKVTLSEDAQKQYKRLPKAAQTKIFRKLEVLSKNPYSGKKLGGELGDFWSLRVWPYRIIYEINQKEKRIEVHKIRHRQGVYN
;
A
#
# COMPACT_ATOMS: atom_id res chain seq x y z
N MET A 1 -3.26 13.46 -2.26
CA MET A 1 -3.31 12.67 -3.51
C MET A 1 -4.37 11.60 -3.43
N LYS A 2 -4.98 11.29 -4.53
CA LYS A 2 -5.94 10.20 -4.62
C LYS A 2 -5.24 8.86 -4.50
N VAL A 3 -5.86 7.91 -3.80
CA VAL A 3 -5.32 6.56 -3.65
C VAL A 3 -6.14 5.60 -4.50
N THR A 4 -5.46 4.81 -5.31
CA THR A 4 -6.10 3.76 -6.11
C THR A 4 -5.45 2.42 -5.76
N LEU A 5 -6.21 1.35 -5.86
CA LEU A 5 -5.72 0.00 -5.60
C LEU A 5 -5.73 -0.81 -6.89
N SER A 6 -4.64 -1.52 -7.13
CA SER A 6 -4.58 -2.46 -8.23
C SER A 6 -5.61 -3.58 -8.01
N GLU A 7 -5.87 -4.35 -9.04
CA GLU A 7 -6.77 -5.49 -8.93
C GLU A 7 -6.30 -6.47 -7.85
N ASP A 8 -4.99 -6.74 -7.82
CA ASP A 8 -4.39 -7.60 -6.80
C ASP A 8 -4.58 -7.04 -5.40
N ALA A 9 -4.32 -5.74 -5.23
CA ALA A 9 -4.47 -5.09 -3.94
C ALA A 9 -5.92 -5.13 -3.46
N GLN A 10 -6.87 -4.93 -4.38
CA GLN A 10 -8.30 -5.01 -4.05
C GLN A 10 -8.67 -6.40 -3.55
N LYS A 11 -8.19 -7.44 -4.24
CA LYS A 11 -8.47 -8.83 -3.84
C LYS A 11 -7.86 -9.14 -2.48
N GLN A 12 -6.63 -8.69 -2.26
CA GLN A 12 -5.95 -8.89 -0.98
C GLN A 12 -6.69 -8.19 0.15
N TYR A 13 -7.12 -6.97 -0.09
CA TYR A 13 -7.88 -6.20 0.90
C TYR A 13 -9.16 -6.92 1.30
N LYS A 14 -9.90 -7.43 0.33
CA LYS A 14 -11.17 -8.13 0.59
C LYS A 14 -10.98 -9.39 1.42
N ARG A 15 -9.82 -10.02 1.32
CA ARG A 15 -9.52 -11.25 2.06
C ARG A 15 -9.05 -11.00 3.49
N LEU A 16 -8.75 -9.76 3.83
CA LEU A 16 -8.25 -9.44 5.17
C LEU A 16 -9.36 -9.55 6.21
N PRO A 17 -9.00 -9.95 7.44
CA PRO A 17 -9.94 -9.83 8.56
C PRO A 17 -10.40 -8.38 8.71
N LYS A 18 -11.60 -8.19 9.19
CA LYS A 18 -12.20 -6.86 9.27
C LYS A 18 -11.34 -5.86 10.04
N ALA A 19 -10.74 -6.30 11.15
CA ALA A 19 -9.86 -5.44 11.94
C ALA A 19 -8.65 -4.98 11.12
N ALA A 20 -8.10 -5.88 10.30
CA ALA A 20 -6.97 -5.55 9.44
C ALA A 20 -7.41 -4.58 8.33
N GLN A 21 -8.58 -4.77 7.76
CA GLN A 21 -9.10 -3.85 6.76
C GLN A 21 -9.19 -2.43 7.30
N THR A 22 -9.66 -2.29 8.53
CA THR A 22 -9.77 -0.98 9.18
C THR A 22 -8.39 -0.32 9.33
N LYS A 23 -7.40 -1.09 9.77
CA LYS A 23 -6.04 -0.59 9.92
C LYS A 23 -5.45 -0.14 8.57
N ILE A 24 -5.62 -0.97 7.55
CA ILE A 24 -5.12 -0.67 6.22
C ILE A 24 -5.80 0.59 5.68
N PHE A 25 -7.12 0.67 5.80
CA PHE A 25 -7.87 1.82 5.32
C PHE A 25 -7.38 3.13 5.94
N ARG A 26 -7.14 3.12 7.25
CA ARG A 26 -6.62 4.30 7.95
C ARG A 26 -5.25 4.71 7.42
N LYS A 27 -4.42 3.74 7.10
CA LYS A 27 -3.08 4.04 6.55
C LYS A 27 -3.17 4.56 5.12
N LEU A 28 -4.14 4.08 4.36
CA LEU A 28 -4.37 4.64 3.02
C LEU A 28 -4.79 6.10 3.11
N GLU A 29 -5.57 6.47 4.11
CA GLU A 29 -5.91 7.86 4.35
C GLU A 29 -4.69 8.70 4.70
N VAL A 30 -3.79 8.14 5.52
CA VAL A 30 -2.53 8.81 5.85
C VAL A 30 -1.72 9.04 4.59
N LEU A 31 -1.64 8.03 3.72
CA LEU A 31 -0.91 8.15 2.46
C LEU A 31 -1.52 9.22 1.55
N SER A 32 -2.83 9.34 1.51
CA SER A 32 -3.49 10.33 0.67
C SER A 32 -3.08 11.76 1.06
N LYS A 33 -2.79 11.97 2.33
CA LYS A 33 -2.36 13.28 2.85
C LYS A 33 -0.85 13.45 2.85
N ASN A 34 -0.12 12.35 3.01
CA ASN A 34 1.34 12.38 3.05
C ASN A 34 1.90 11.16 2.30
N PRO A 35 2.07 11.28 0.99
CA PRO A 35 2.53 10.16 0.16
C PRO A 35 3.91 9.62 0.55
N TYR A 36 4.70 10.44 1.21
CA TYR A 36 6.08 10.08 1.57
C TYR A 36 6.21 9.52 2.98
N SER A 37 5.10 9.13 3.61
CA SER A 37 5.15 8.57 4.97
C SER A 37 5.73 7.16 5.02
N GLY A 38 5.78 6.46 3.89
CA GLY A 38 6.42 5.15 3.83
C GLY A 38 7.92 5.27 3.61
N LYS A 39 8.55 4.12 3.36
CA LYS A 39 9.98 4.04 3.07
C LYS A 39 10.18 3.69 1.60
N LYS A 40 11.01 4.46 0.91
CA LYS A 40 11.32 4.20 -0.48
C LYS A 40 12.17 2.94 -0.59
N LEU A 41 11.76 2.04 -1.47
CA LEU A 41 12.51 0.82 -1.75
C LEU A 41 13.55 1.16 -2.81
N GLY A 42 14.80 0.81 -2.55
CA GLY A 42 15.87 1.08 -3.49
C GLY A 42 15.92 0.05 -4.61
N GLY A 43 16.92 0.17 -5.47
CA GLY A 43 17.21 -0.80 -6.51
C GLY A 43 16.56 -0.48 -7.84
N GLU A 44 16.49 -1.50 -8.69
CA GLU A 44 16.03 -1.33 -10.06
C GLU A 44 14.57 -0.93 -10.20
N LEU A 45 13.77 -1.25 -9.18
CA LEU A 45 12.35 -0.93 -9.16
C LEU A 45 12.06 0.42 -8.51
N GLY A 46 13.07 1.21 -8.36
CA GLY A 46 13.24 2.50 -7.73
C GLY A 46 12.07 3.34 -7.28
N ASP A 47 10.92 3.21 -7.88
CA ASP A 47 9.79 4.09 -7.57
C ASP A 47 8.78 3.49 -6.60
N PHE A 48 9.07 2.30 -6.09
CA PHE A 48 8.17 1.66 -5.13
C PHE A 48 8.47 2.08 -3.71
N TRP A 49 7.41 2.17 -2.92
CA TRP A 49 7.45 2.54 -1.52
C TRP A 49 6.77 1.47 -0.69
N SER A 50 7.14 1.39 0.57
CA SER A 50 6.55 0.44 1.51
C SER A 50 6.14 1.15 2.78
N LEU A 51 4.88 0.96 3.19
CA LEU A 51 4.39 1.47 4.46
C LEU A 51 4.01 0.30 5.35
N ARG A 52 4.64 0.23 6.52
CA ARG A 52 4.36 -0.84 7.47
C ARG A 52 3.03 -0.60 8.18
N VAL A 53 2.19 -1.64 8.18
CA VAL A 53 0.95 -1.68 8.95
C VAL A 53 0.91 -3.06 9.57
N TRP A 54 1.68 -3.25 10.64
CA TRP A 54 1.91 -4.55 11.22
C TRP A 54 0.63 -5.38 11.41
N PRO A 55 0.59 -6.65 11.02
CA PRO A 55 1.68 -7.44 10.41
C PRO A 55 1.72 -7.34 8.88
N TYR A 56 1.15 -6.31 8.31
CA TYR A 56 1.06 -6.13 6.86
C TYR A 56 1.99 -5.03 6.39
N ARG A 57 2.15 -4.97 5.08
CA ARG A 57 2.95 -3.94 4.42
C ARG A 57 2.24 -3.53 3.13
N ILE A 58 2.07 -2.24 2.97
CA ILE A 58 1.47 -1.69 1.75
C ILE A 58 2.58 -1.32 0.79
N ILE A 59 2.59 -1.92 -0.40
CA ILE A 59 3.56 -1.59 -1.45
C ILE A 59 2.84 -0.69 -2.44
N TYR A 60 3.38 0.49 -2.64
CA TYR A 60 2.74 1.49 -3.47
C TYR A 60 3.74 2.28 -4.29
N GLU A 61 3.22 2.99 -5.26
CA GLU A 61 3.98 3.86 -6.15
C GLU A 61 3.34 5.23 -6.14
N ILE A 62 4.14 6.28 -6.25
CA ILE A 62 3.64 7.65 -6.31
C ILE A 62 3.68 8.12 -7.75
N ASN A 63 2.53 8.37 -8.34
CA ASN A 63 2.42 8.90 -9.69
C ASN A 63 2.28 10.41 -9.60
N GLN A 64 3.40 11.12 -9.72
CA GLN A 64 3.43 12.58 -9.60
C GLN A 64 2.65 13.25 -10.72
N LYS A 65 2.73 12.68 -11.90
CA LYS A 65 2.08 13.25 -13.07
C LYS A 65 0.57 13.24 -12.93
N GLU A 66 0.01 12.13 -12.45
CA GLU A 66 -1.42 11.97 -12.29
C GLU A 66 -1.91 12.35 -10.90
N LYS A 67 -0.99 12.73 -10.02
CA LYS A 67 -1.29 13.10 -8.64
C LYS A 67 -2.07 12.02 -7.90
N ARG A 68 -1.57 10.79 -7.98
CA ARG A 68 -2.22 9.68 -7.29
C ARG A 68 -1.20 8.68 -6.75
N ILE A 69 -1.63 7.96 -5.74
CA ILE A 69 -0.87 6.86 -5.14
C ILE A 69 -1.48 5.57 -5.64
N GLU A 70 -0.63 4.72 -6.21
CA GLU A 70 -1.06 3.45 -6.80
C GLU A 70 -0.61 2.31 -5.88
N VAL A 71 -1.55 1.73 -5.15
CA VAL A 71 -1.26 0.61 -4.26
C VAL A 71 -1.22 -0.66 -5.09
N HIS A 72 -0.05 -1.30 -5.13
CA HIS A 72 0.15 -2.50 -5.93
C HIS A 72 -0.15 -3.78 -5.17
N LYS A 73 0.24 -3.83 -3.90
CA LYS A 73 0.09 -5.04 -3.08
C LYS A 73 -0.09 -4.69 -1.62
N ILE A 74 -0.81 -5.55 -0.92
CA ILE A 74 -0.91 -5.53 0.54
C ILE A 74 -0.34 -6.89 0.97
N ARG A 75 0.84 -6.88 1.55
CA ARG A 75 1.56 -8.10 1.88
C ARG A 75 1.55 -8.37 3.37
N HIS A 76 1.43 -9.65 3.74
CA HIS A 76 1.66 -10.07 5.10
C HIS A 76 3.17 -10.19 5.32
N ARG A 77 3.64 -9.92 6.54
CA ARG A 77 5.07 -9.98 6.84
C ARG A 77 5.73 -11.31 6.47
N GLN A 78 4.96 -12.38 6.50
CA GLN A 78 5.46 -13.72 6.20
C GLN A 78 5.35 -14.09 4.73
N GLY A 79 4.78 -13.21 3.93
CA GLY A 79 4.64 -13.46 2.50
C GLY A 79 3.70 -14.61 2.16
N VAL A 80 2.73 -14.91 3.01
CA VAL A 80 1.84 -16.06 2.85
C VAL A 80 0.54 -15.76 2.11
N TYR A 81 0.53 -14.73 1.34
CA TYR A 81 -0.59 -14.49 0.45
C TYR A 81 -0.39 -15.31 -0.80
N ASN A 82 -1.25 -16.18 -1.01
CA ASN A 82 -1.19 -16.94 -2.25
C ASN A 82 -2.51 -16.86 -2.98
#